data_d5fa8cb36b5e3a24a61085e95386df82
#
_entry.id   d5fa8cb36b5e3a24a61085e95386df82
#
_cell.length_a   1.000
_cell.length_b   1.000
_cell.length_c   1.000
_cell.angle_alpha   90.00
_cell.angle_beta   90.00
_cell.angle_gamma   90.00
#
_symmetry.space_group_name_H-M   'P 1'
#
loop_
_entity.id
_entity.type
_entity.pdbx_description
1 polymer ?
#
loop_
_entity_poly.entity_id
_entity_poly.type
_entity_poly.pdbx_seq_one_letter_code
_entity_poly.pdbx_strand_id
1 'polypeptide(L)'
;MLTKTDAWVFMAIGRPIFGWDSLSYVVGFLDYLNRAMPSEAEFEASVRRLGAAGLVTVSRKGFRQTRLSRGVLKRSARGTGVITAMLDLMKEWDGLSVPEVAGGFQFHLRPGEWERAQGEYEARMAKRIAKIKKRGVNRRPPPDKLRDP
;
A
#
# COMPACT_ATOMS: atom_id res chain seq x y z
N MET A 1 20.60 1.94 -3.77
CA MET A 1 19.77 1.84 -5.00
C MET A 1 18.39 1.34 -4.60
N LEU A 2 17.33 1.99 -5.08
CA LEU A 2 15.95 1.57 -4.82
C LEU A 2 15.55 0.41 -5.75
N THR A 3 14.69 -0.49 -5.26
CA THR A 3 14.29 -1.72 -5.94
C THR A 3 12.83 -1.70 -6.37
N LYS A 4 12.39 -2.69 -7.14
CA LYS A 4 10.97 -2.89 -7.50
C LYS A 4 10.10 -3.07 -6.25
N THR A 5 10.57 -3.81 -5.24
CA THR A 5 9.88 -3.98 -3.96
C THR A 5 9.71 -2.65 -3.24
N ASP A 6 10.73 -1.76 -3.29
CA ASP A 6 10.63 -0.43 -2.70
C ASP A 6 9.56 0.41 -3.38
N ALA A 7 9.42 0.31 -4.70
CA ALA A 7 8.35 1.00 -5.43
C ALA A 7 6.96 0.53 -4.97
N TRP A 8 6.78 -0.76 -4.74
CA TRP A 8 5.50 -1.30 -4.25
C TRP A 8 5.19 -0.86 -2.83
N VAL A 9 6.17 -0.99 -1.93
CA VAL A 9 6.03 -0.52 -0.54
C VAL A 9 5.76 0.98 -0.49
N PHE A 10 6.47 1.76 -1.30
CA PHE A 10 6.26 3.19 -1.42
C PHE A 10 4.84 3.56 -1.88
N MET A 11 4.34 2.86 -2.91
CA MET A 11 2.97 3.07 -3.39
C MET A 11 1.92 2.64 -2.36
N ALA A 12 2.19 1.58 -1.59
CA ALA A 12 1.31 1.13 -0.53
C ALA A 12 1.20 2.14 0.63
N ILE A 13 2.28 2.86 0.92
CA ILE A 13 2.31 3.93 1.94
C ILE A 13 1.67 5.24 1.42
N GLY A 14 1.38 5.33 0.15
CA GLY A 14 1.05 6.61 -0.50
C GLY A 14 -0.41 7.04 -0.48
N ARG A 15 -1.30 6.37 0.24
CA ARG A 15 -2.74 6.66 0.21
C ARG A 15 -3.40 7.07 1.52
N PRO A 16 -2.82 7.85 2.41
CA PRO A 16 -3.63 8.36 3.49
C PRO A 16 -4.53 9.47 2.94
N ILE A 17 -5.82 9.22 2.94
CA ILE A 17 -6.81 10.28 2.84
C ILE A 17 -6.65 11.22 4.05
N PHE A 18 -6.12 10.73 5.17
CA PHE A 18 -5.99 11.43 6.45
C PHE A 18 -4.69 11.10 7.23
N GLY A 19 -3.53 11.48 6.70
CA GLY A 19 -2.35 11.65 7.55
C GLY A 19 -1.37 10.45 7.62
N TRP A 20 -1.67 9.36 8.32
CA TRP A 20 -0.76 8.23 8.57
C TRP A 20 -1.43 6.89 8.22
N ASP A 21 -0.71 6.02 7.52
CA ASP A 21 -1.17 4.66 7.21
C ASP A 21 -0.75 3.69 8.31
N SER A 22 -1.70 2.97 8.89
CA SER A 22 -1.36 1.83 9.75
C SER A 22 -0.75 0.70 8.94
N LEU A 23 0.05 -0.15 9.60
CA LEU A 23 0.68 -1.30 8.94
C LEU A 23 -0.36 -2.20 8.25
N SER A 24 -1.51 -2.43 8.87
CA SER A 24 -2.58 -3.27 8.28
C SER A 24 -3.22 -2.67 7.03
N TYR A 25 -3.21 -1.34 6.86
CA TYR A 25 -3.61 -0.70 5.60
C TYR A 25 -2.56 -0.85 4.52
N VAL A 26 -1.28 -0.68 4.88
CA VAL A 26 -0.16 -0.88 3.95
C VAL A 26 -0.14 -2.32 3.45
N VAL A 27 -0.28 -3.30 4.36
CA VAL A 27 -0.40 -4.73 4.04
C VAL A 27 -1.55 -4.99 3.07
N GLY A 28 -2.73 -4.45 3.34
CA GLY A 28 -3.89 -4.63 2.47
C GLY A 28 -3.71 -4.03 1.09
N PHE A 29 -2.94 -2.95 0.97
CA PHE A 29 -2.67 -2.36 -0.33
C PHE A 29 -1.58 -3.13 -1.09
N LEU A 30 -0.58 -3.68 -0.40
CA LEU A 30 0.43 -4.57 -1.00
C LEU A 30 -0.22 -5.81 -1.60
N ASP A 31 -1.14 -6.46 -0.89
CA ASP A 31 -1.93 -7.58 -1.39
C ASP A 31 -2.74 -7.22 -2.65
N TYR A 32 -3.40 -6.07 -2.62
CA TYR A 32 -4.16 -5.56 -3.77
C TYR A 32 -3.29 -5.33 -5.01
N LEU A 33 -2.07 -4.79 -4.82
CA LEU A 33 -1.19 -4.42 -5.94
C LEU A 33 -0.57 -5.62 -6.64
N ASN A 34 -0.19 -6.64 -5.91
CA ASN A 34 0.74 -7.65 -6.45
C ASN A 34 0.31 -9.11 -6.27
N ARG A 35 -0.69 -9.39 -5.45
CA ARG A 35 -1.06 -10.76 -5.02
C ARG A 35 0.11 -11.58 -4.44
N ALA A 36 1.28 -10.97 -4.27
CA ALA A 36 2.45 -11.55 -3.66
C ALA A 36 2.95 -10.59 -2.58
N MET A 37 2.68 -10.92 -1.34
CA MET A 37 3.13 -10.13 -0.20
C MET A 37 4.65 -10.22 -0.07
N PRO A 38 5.36 -9.11 0.15
CA PRO A 38 6.74 -9.18 0.58
C PRO A 38 6.81 -9.87 1.95
N SER A 39 7.91 -10.55 2.22
CA SER A 39 8.21 -11.00 3.58
C SER A 39 8.39 -9.79 4.52
N GLU A 40 8.28 -10.03 5.83
CA GLU A 40 8.56 -9.02 6.85
C GLU A 40 9.94 -8.38 6.64
N ALA A 41 10.96 -9.21 6.41
CA ALA A 41 12.32 -8.74 6.18
C ALA A 41 12.48 -7.86 4.93
N GLU A 42 11.80 -8.21 3.83
CA GLU A 42 11.79 -7.41 2.61
C GLU A 42 11.06 -6.08 2.82
N PHE A 43 9.94 -6.10 3.54
CA PHE A 43 9.21 -4.90 3.90
C PHE A 43 10.06 -3.95 4.75
N GLU A 44 10.68 -4.46 5.81
CA GLU A 44 11.58 -3.66 6.66
C GLU A 44 12.76 -3.07 5.87
N ALA A 45 13.39 -3.89 5.03
CA ALA A 45 14.50 -3.43 4.20
C ALA A 45 14.06 -2.32 3.24
N SER A 46 12.85 -2.43 2.66
CA SER A 46 12.27 -1.39 1.80
C SER A 46 11.97 -0.12 2.58
N VAL A 47 11.36 -0.20 3.76
CA VAL A 47 11.10 0.97 4.61
C VAL A 47 12.40 1.66 5.02
N ARG A 48 13.45 0.90 5.35
CA ARG A 48 14.77 1.49 5.67
C ARG A 48 15.35 2.26 4.49
N ARG A 49 15.34 1.68 3.27
CA ARG A 49 15.83 2.37 2.07
C ARG A 49 15.02 3.60 1.73
N LEU A 50 13.70 3.51 1.79
CA LEU A 50 12.78 4.62 1.53
C LEU A 50 12.91 5.73 2.57
N GLY A 51 13.12 5.37 3.83
CA GLY A 51 13.37 6.32 4.91
C GLY A 51 14.72 7.02 4.76
N ALA A 52 15.79 6.27 4.44
CA ALA A 52 17.11 6.81 4.16
C ALA A 52 17.08 7.77 2.94
N ALA A 53 16.25 7.48 1.94
CA ALA A 53 16.00 8.34 0.80
C ALA A 53 15.15 9.59 1.12
N GLY A 54 14.69 9.74 2.35
CA GLY A 54 13.78 10.83 2.73
C GLY A 54 12.40 10.76 2.08
N LEU A 55 12.01 9.61 1.52
CA LEU A 55 10.74 9.44 0.82
C LEU A 55 9.59 9.05 1.76
N VAL A 56 9.90 8.36 2.85
CA VAL A 56 8.95 7.87 3.84
C VAL A 56 9.36 8.31 5.24
N THR A 57 8.37 8.62 6.06
CA THR A 57 8.54 8.85 7.50
C THR A 57 7.74 7.81 8.26
N VAL A 58 8.31 7.30 9.35
CA VAL A 58 7.65 6.34 10.25
C VAL A 58 7.52 6.97 11.64
N SER A 59 6.40 6.73 12.27
CA SER A 59 6.14 7.14 13.66
C SER A 59 5.27 6.10 14.36
N ARG A 60 4.95 6.33 15.64
CA ARG A 60 3.97 5.51 16.37
C ARG A 60 2.57 5.49 15.73
N LYS A 61 2.26 6.47 14.86
CA LYS A 61 0.99 6.55 14.14
C LYS A 61 0.97 5.72 12.85
N GLY A 62 2.13 5.16 12.44
CA GLY A 62 2.30 4.40 11.22
C GLY A 62 3.26 5.04 10.22
N PHE A 63 2.94 4.92 8.95
CA PHE A 63 3.75 5.32 7.80
C PHE A 63 3.16 6.54 7.09
N ARG A 64 4.02 7.36 6.53
CA ARG A 64 3.60 8.54 5.78
C ARG A 64 4.63 8.90 4.71
N GLN A 65 4.16 9.28 3.54
CA GLN A 65 5.02 9.89 2.52
C GLN A 65 5.44 11.31 2.92
N THR A 66 6.67 11.67 2.59
CA THR A 66 7.20 13.02 2.80
C THR A 66 6.68 14.01 1.75
N ARG A 67 7.03 15.28 1.91
CA ARG A 67 6.71 16.32 0.91
C ARG A 67 7.44 16.08 -0.41
N LEU A 68 8.67 15.59 -0.34
CA LEU A 68 9.50 15.23 -1.51
C LEU A 68 8.83 14.13 -2.33
N SER A 69 8.42 13.05 -1.67
CA SER A 69 7.80 11.89 -2.32
C SER A 69 6.45 12.20 -2.97
N ARG A 70 5.67 13.11 -2.41
CA ARG A 70 4.40 13.53 -3.01
C ARG A 70 4.58 14.20 -4.36
N GLY A 71 5.66 14.95 -4.54
CA GLY A 71 6.05 15.53 -5.84
C GLY A 71 6.39 14.46 -6.87
N VAL A 72 7.12 13.42 -6.47
CA VAL A 72 7.47 12.27 -7.32
C VAL A 72 6.22 11.52 -7.77
N LEU A 73 5.34 11.13 -6.84
CA LEU A 73 4.08 10.46 -7.18
C LEU A 73 3.18 11.28 -8.11
N LYS A 74 3.09 12.58 -7.88
CA LYS A 74 2.25 13.44 -8.72
C LYS A 74 2.75 13.51 -10.17
N ARG A 75 4.05 13.35 -10.40
CA ARG A 75 4.63 13.24 -11.74
C ARG A 75 4.39 11.88 -12.37
N SER A 76 4.58 10.80 -11.60
CA SER A 76 4.43 9.41 -12.07
C SER A 76 2.96 9.00 -12.27
N ALA A 77 2.02 9.58 -11.52
CA ALA A 77 0.59 9.22 -11.57
C ALA A 77 -0.16 9.76 -12.81
N ARG A 78 0.53 10.34 -13.77
CA ARG A 78 -0.09 10.77 -15.05
C ARG A 78 -0.46 9.61 -15.97
N GLY A 79 -0.06 8.39 -15.65
CA GLY A 79 -0.40 7.18 -16.39
C GLY A 79 -1.74 6.57 -15.96
N THR A 80 -2.34 5.79 -16.84
CA THR A 80 -3.70 5.21 -16.71
C THR A 80 -3.78 3.95 -15.85
N GLY A 81 -2.72 3.52 -15.16
CA GLY A 81 -2.72 2.30 -14.35
C GLY A 81 -1.64 2.25 -13.28
N VAL A 82 -1.89 1.44 -12.24
CA VAL A 82 -0.99 1.26 -11.10
C VAL A 82 0.39 0.73 -11.53
N ILE A 83 0.43 -0.21 -12.48
CA ILE A 83 1.67 -0.78 -13.02
C ILE A 83 2.45 0.27 -13.79
N THR A 84 1.78 1.05 -14.63
CA THR A 84 2.41 2.15 -15.38
C THR A 84 2.98 3.20 -14.44
N ALA A 85 2.20 3.61 -13.42
CA ALA A 85 2.67 4.55 -12.40
C ALA A 85 3.90 4.02 -11.63
N MET A 86 3.95 2.72 -11.36
CA MET A 86 5.10 2.08 -10.71
C MET A 86 6.33 2.06 -11.62
N LEU A 87 6.16 1.75 -12.91
CA LEU A 87 7.26 1.75 -13.87
C LEU A 87 7.81 3.17 -14.09
N ASP A 88 6.95 4.15 -14.16
CA ASP A 88 7.35 5.56 -14.26
C ASP A 88 8.05 6.03 -12.99
N LEU A 89 7.59 5.60 -11.82
CA LEU A 89 8.24 5.84 -10.55
C LEU A 89 9.67 5.25 -10.52
N MET A 90 9.84 4.03 -11.00
CA MET A 90 11.16 3.39 -11.08
C MET A 90 12.12 4.17 -11.99
N LYS A 91 11.65 4.69 -13.14
CA LYS A 91 12.46 5.54 -14.03
C LYS A 91 12.87 6.86 -13.35
N GLU A 92 11.95 7.47 -12.62
CA GLU A 92 12.24 8.68 -11.83
C GLU A 92 13.29 8.40 -10.73
N TRP A 93 13.29 7.19 -10.17
CA TRP A 93 14.24 6.80 -9.14
C TRP A 93 15.65 6.50 -9.65
N ASP A 94 15.78 6.00 -10.87
CA ASP A 94 17.09 5.83 -11.52
C ASP A 94 17.82 7.17 -11.69
N GLY A 95 17.09 8.29 -11.77
CA GLY A 95 17.62 9.65 -11.83
C GLY A 95 17.75 10.36 -10.47
N LEU A 96 17.20 9.79 -9.39
CA LEU A 96 17.28 10.37 -8.06
C LEU A 96 18.61 10.00 -7.40
N SER A 97 19.50 10.99 -7.26
CA SER A 97 20.59 10.90 -6.30
C SER A 97 19.98 10.85 -4.90
N VAL A 98 19.93 9.64 -4.33
CA VAL A 98 19.45 9.43 -2.97
C VAL A 98 20.57 9.85 -2.02
N PRO A 99 20.44 10.92 -1.24
CA PRO A 99 21.44 11.25 -0.24
C PRO A 99 21.48 10.10 0.78
N GLU A 100 22.65 9.53 1.01
CA GLU A 100 22.87 8.68 2.16
C GLU A 100 22.72 9.54 3.41
N VAL A 101 21.64 9.30 4.15
CA VAL A 101 21.47 9.93 5.46
C VAL A 101 22.57 9.37 6.37
N ALA A 102 23.47 10.23 6.83
CA ALA A 102 24.52 9.85 7.76
C ALA A 102 23.90 9.15 8.99
N GLY A 103 24.29 7.91 9.25
CA GLY A 103 23.75 7.08 10.33
C GLY A 103 22.62 6.13 9.93
N GLY A 104 22.14 6.16 8.68
CA GLY A 104 21.10 5.27 8.19
C GLY A 104 19.73 5.51 8.83
N PHE A 105 18.67 5.11 8.13
CA PHE A 105 17.32 5.12 8.69
C PHE A 105 17.04 3.78 9.37
N GLN A 106 16.90 3.80 10.70
CA GLN A 106 16.65 2.59 11.49
C GLN A 106 15.14 2.34 11.56
N PHE A 107 14.74 1.16 11.14
CA PHE A 107 13.37 0.69 11.25
C PHE A 107 13.32 -0.82 11.41
N HIS A 108 12.59 -1.26 12.41
CA HIS A 108 12.26 -2.66 12.68
C HIS A 108 10.83 -2.74 13.18
N LEU A 109 10.10 -3.74 12.71
CA LEU A 109 8.81 -4.11 13.27
C LEU A 109 9.04 -4.78 14.65
N ARG A 110 8.05 -4.67 15.50
CA ARG A 110 8.04 -5.41 16.75
C ARG A 110 7.73 -6.88 16.46
N PRO A 111 8.25 -7.82 17.25
CA PRO A 111 7.92 -9.23 17.09
C PRO A 111 6.40 -9.46 17.00
N GLY A 112 5.95 -10.17 15.97
CA GLY A 112 4.53 -10.45 15.69
C GLY A 112 3.69 -9.27 15.20
N GLU A 113 4.29 -8.13 14.89
CA GLU A 113 3.56 -6.96 14.39
C GLU A 113 3.11 -7.16 12.94
N TRP A 114 3.92 -7.85 12.14
CA TRP A 114 3.60 -8.19 10.75
C TRP A 114 2.41 -9.14 10.66
N GLU A 115 2.45 -10.25 11.38
CA GLU A 115 1.37 -11.25 11.41
C GLU A 115 0.07 -10.64 11.94
N ARG A 116 0.14 -9.80 12.97
CA ARG A 116 -1.01 -9.08 13.49
C ARG A 116 -1.62 -8.16 12.45
N ALA A 117 -0.81 -7.43 11.70
CA ALA A 117 -1.28 -6.54 10.65
C ALA A 117 -1.95 -7.32 9.50
N GLN A 118 -1.41 -8.48 9.14
CA GLN A 118 -2.04 -9.40 8.17
C GLN A 118 -3.39 -9.90 8.69
N GLY A 119 -3.47 -10.38 9.92
CA GLY A 119 -4.72 -10.84 10.54
C GLY A 119 -5.78 -9.74 10.64
N GLU A 120 -5.40 -8.51 10.96
CA GLU A 120 -6.31 -7.36 10.96
C GLU A 120 -6.84 -7.05 9.55
N TYR A 121 -5.99 -7.14 8.54
CA TYR A 121 -6.38 -6.98 7.15
C TYR A 121 -7.37 -8.07 6.72
N GLU A 122 -7.06 -9.33 6.96
CA GLU A 122 -7.91 -10.47 6.63
C GLU A 122 -9.29 -10.38 7.31
N ALA A 123 -9.33 -10.05 8.59
CA ALA A 123 -10.57 -9.85 9.33
C ALA A 123 -11.43 -8.72 8.75
N ARG A 124 -10.79 -7.62 8.33
CA ARG A 124 -11.46 -6.50 7.67
C ARG A 124 -12.03 -6.89 6.32
N MET A 125 -11.28 -7.66 5.53
CA MET A 125 -11.73 -8.18 4.23
C MET A 125 -12.89 -9.16 4.37
N ALA A 126 -12.83 -10.08 5.33
CA ALA A 126 -13.91 -11.02 5.62
C ALA A 126 -15.23 -10.30 5.96
N LYS A 127 -15.17 -9.26 6.81
CA LYS A 127 -16.33 -8.41 7.14
C LYS A 127 -16.89 -7.70 5.90
N ARG A 128 -16.03 -7.20 5.02
CA ARG A 128 -16.44 -6.54 3.78
C ARG A 128 -17.13 -7.48 2.82
N ILE A 129 -16.58 -8.68 2.63
CA ILE A 129 -17.17 -9.74 1.78
C ILE A 129 -18.54 -10.17 2.32
N ALA A 130 -18.66 -10.40 3.64
CA ALA A 130 -19.94 -10.75 4.27
C ALA A 130 -21.01 -9.67 4.05
N LYS A 131 -20.61 -8.37 4.14
CA LYS A 131 -21.53 -7.26 3.87
C LYS A 131 -21.99 -7.19 2.41
N ILE A 132 -21.09 -7.49 1.46
CA ILE A 132 -21.42 -7.54 0.03
C ILE A 132 -22.38 -8.69 -0.27
N LYS A 133 -22.11 -9.88 0.27
CA LYS A 133 -23.01 -11.05 0.13
C LYS A 133 -24.41 -10.77 0.67
N LYS A 134 -24.52 -10.16 1.85
CA LYS A 134 -25.83 -9.72 2.40
C LYS A 134 -26.58 -8.76 1.47
N ARG A 135 -25.88 -7.80 0.89
CA ARG A 135 -26.49 -6.82 -0.03
C ARG A 135 -26.90 -7.44 -1.37
N GLY A 136 -26.13 -8.42 -1.87
CA GLY A 136 -26.44 -9.17 -3.09
C GLY A 136 -27.68 -10.05 -2.97
N VAL A 137 -27.86 -10.69 -1.82
CA VAL A 137 -29.05 -11.50 -1.54
C VAL A 137 -30.33 -10.66 -1.51
N ASN A 138 -30.27 -9.43 -1.00
CA ASN A 138 -31.43 -8.53 -0.95
C ASN A 138 -31.75 -7.84 -2.30
N ARG A 139 -30.95 -8.06 -3.36
CA ARG A 139 -31.17 -7.50 -4.70
C ARG A 139 -31.68 -8.52 -5.69
N ARG A 140 -32.20 -9.69 -5.27
CA ARG A 140 -32.96 -10.55 -6.20
C ARG A 140 -34.17 -9.76 -6.68
N PRO A 141 -34.33 -9.54 -8.00
CA PRO A 141 -35.54 -8.95 -8.52
C PRO A 141 -36.73 -9.79 -8.07
N PRO A 142 -37.89 -9.19 -7.80
CA PRO A 142 -39.09 -9.96 -7.52
C PRO A 142 -39.33 -10.94 -8.68
N PRO A 143 -39.80 -12.16 -8.40
CA PRO A 143 -40.10 -13.10 -9.46
C PRO A 143 -41.00 -12.41 -10.46
N ASP A 144 -40.60 -12.47 -11.72
CA ASP A 144 -41.36 -11.92 -12.86
C ASP A 144 -42.83 -12.34 -12.69
N LYS A 145 -43.71 -11.38 -12.54
CA LYS A 145 -45.13 -11.64 -12.67
C LYS A 145 -45.30 -12.11 -14.09
N LEU A 146 -45.36 -13.44 -14.27
CA LEU A 146 -45.81 -14.05 -15.49
C LEU A 146 -47.07 -13.29 -15.93
N ARG A 147 -46.97 -12.49 -16.98
CA ARG A 147 -48.15 -11.98 -17.70
C ARG A 147 -48.78 -13.19 -18.31
N ASP A 148 -49.85 -13.65 -17.70
CA ASP A 148 -50.78 -14.54 -18.37
C ASP A 148 -51.30 -13.89 -19.63
N PRO A 149 -51.49 -14.65 -20.71
CA PRO A 149 -51.89 -14.19 -22.01
C PRO A 149 -53.31 -13.59 -22.06
#